data_a8c52710fb8732ceeb16a2a28c06aeb1
#
_entry.id   a8c52710fb8732ceeb16a2a28c06aeb1
#
_cell.length_a   1.000
_cell.length_b   1.000
_cell.length_c   1.000
_cell.angle_alpha   90.00
_cell.angle_beta   90.00
_cell.angle_gamma   90.00
#
_symmetry.space_group_name_H-M   'P 1'
#
loop_
_entity.id
_entity.type
_entity.pdbx_description
1 polymer ?
#
loop_
_entity_poly.entity_id
_entity_poly.type
_entity_poly.pdbx_seq_one_letter_code
_entity_poly.pdbx_strand_id
1 'polypeptide(L)'
;MGLKILHSADWHLDSPFAGFDDSQRALLRQEQLSIPGKTAQLCRREKCDLLLLAGDIFDGEPARETVEVLKKALSECGARVFITPGNHDFCAPGSLWLEERWPENVHVFTRGLEAVTIPELNCRVYGAGYQSMDSPPLLESFRAEGSEKYRIAVLHGDPTRKDSPYCPITAQQVRDSGLQYLALGHIHKAGAFHAGGTLCWVSV
;
A
#
# COMPACT_ATOMS: atom_id res chain seq x y z
N MET A 1 16.12 13.30 -14.00
CA MET A 1 14.88 12.57 -14.32
C MET A 1 13.93 12.68 -13.14
N GLY A 2 12.61 12.61 -13.36
CA GLY A 2 11.62 12.54 -12.29
C GLY A 2 11.46 11.10 -11.79
N LEU A 3 11.05 10.92 -10.54
CA LEU A 3 10.69 9.62 -9.96
C LEU A 3 9.35 9.17 -10.52
N LYS A 4 9.27 7.95 -11.07
CA LYS A 4 8.03 7.36 -11.59
C LYS A 4 7.48 6.33 -10.61
N ILE A 5 6.26 6.53 -10.16
CA ILE A 5 5.61 5.72 -9.16
C ILE A 5 4.34 5.10 -9.75
N LEU A 6 4.14 3.81 -9.54
CA LEU A 6 2.83 3.17 -9.63
C LEU A 6 2.29 2.98 -8.21
N HIS A 7 1.07 3.41 -7.98
CA HIS A 7 0.38 3.27 -6.68
C HIS A 7 -0.92 2.51 -6.88
N SER A 8 -1.17 1.52 -6.05
CA SER A 8 -2.42 0.76 -5.98
C SER A 8 -2.72 0.37 -4.53
N ALA A 9 -3.97 -0.02 -4.25
CA ALA A 9 -4.42 -0.45 -2.92
C ALA A 9 -5.66 -1.33 -3.04
N ASP A 10 -6.13 -1.86 -1.93
CA ASP A 10 -7.46 -2.44 -1.76
C ASP A 10 -7.77 -3.56 -2.78
N TRP A 11 -6.81 -4.45 -3.00
CA TRP A 11 -6.99 -5.57 -3.94
C TRP A 11 -7.92 -6.64 -3.41
N HIS A 12 -7.96 -6.82 -2.09
CA HIS A 12 -8.78 -7.79 -1.39
C HIS A 12 -8.71 -9.19 -2.02
N LEU A 13 -7.50 -9.65 -2.36
CA LEU A 13 -7.29 -10.99 -2.92
C LEU A 13 -7.91 -12.05 -1.98
N ASP A 14 -8.49 -13.08 -2.57
CA ASP A 14 -9.24 -14.14 -1.90
C ASP A 14 -10.56 -13.68 -1.23
N SER A 15 -11.11 -12.56 -1.65
CA SER A 15 -12.45 -12.13 -1.21
C SER A 15 -13.50 -13.22 -1.45
N PRO A 16 -14.40 -13.49 -0.48
CA PRO A 16 -15.32 -14.61 -0.57
C PRO A 16 -16.42 -14.46 -1.63
N PHE A 17 -16.72 -13.22 -2.08
CA PHE A 17 -17.78 -12.91 -3.04
C PHE A 17 -19.13 -13.57 -2.67
N ALA A 18 -19.51 -13.51 -1.38
CA ALA A 18 -20.64 -14.27 -0.82
C ALA A 18 -22.01 -13.96 -1.46
N GLY A 19 -22.15 -12.80 -2.13
CA GLY A 19 -23.40 -12.40 -2.81
C GLY A 19 -23.61 -12.97 -4.22
N PHE A 20 -22.63 -13.76 -4.73
CA PHE A 20 -22.64 -14.27 -6.11
C PHE A 20 -22.82 -15.79 -6.16
N ASP A 21 -23.32 -16.30 -7.29
CA ASP A 21 -23.39 -17.75 -7.55
C ASP A 21 -21.99 -18.35 -7.82
N ASP A 22 -21.89 -19.67 -7.89
CA ASP A 22 -20.60 -20.37 -8.01
C ASP A 22 -19.84 -20.01 -9.29
N SER A 23 -20.55 -19.82 -10.40
CA SER A 23 -19.93 -19.48 -11.69
C SER A 23 -19.41 -18.04 -11.70
N GLN A 24 -20.18 -17.13 -11.14
CA GLN A 24 -19.79 -15.72 -10.97
C GLN A 24 -18.60 -15.60 -10.00
N ARG A 25 -18.62 -16.32 -8.86
CA ARG A 25 -17.50 -16.35 -7.92
C ARG A 25 -16.22 -16.86 -8.55
N ALA A 26 -16.29 -17.92 -9.35
CA ALA A 26 -15.12 -18.46 -10.03
C ALA A 26 -14.50 -17.42 -11.00
N LEU A 27 -15.34 -16.73 -11.77
CA LEU A 27 -14.89 -15.67 -12.68
C LEU A 27 -14.27 -14.49 -11.92
N LEU A 28 -14.92 -13.99 -10.87
CA LEU A 28 -14.44 -12.87 -10.06
C LEU A 28 -13.10 -13.20 -9.39
N ARG A 29 -12.93 -14.41 -8.84
CA ARG A 29 -11.66 -14.87 -8.28
C ARG A 29 -10.56 -14.94 -9.32
N GLN A 30 -10.86 -15.45 -10.52
CA GLN A 30 -9.88 -15.48 -11.60
C GLN A 30 -9.44 -14.07 -12.02
N GLU A 31 -10.37 -13.15 -12.16
CA GLU A 31 -10.05 -11.74 -12.48
C GLU A 31 -9.24 -11.08 -11.36
N GLN A 32 -9.63 -11.28 -10.11
CA GLN A 32 -8.91 -10.76 -8.95
C GLN A 32 -7.49 -11.31 -8.86
N LEU A 33 -7.30 -12.63 -9.07
CA LEU A 33 -5.98 -13.27 -9.07
C LEU A 33 -5.09 -12.79 -10.23
N SER A 34 -5.66 -12.18 -11.26
CA SER A 34 -4.92 -11.57 -12.37
C SER A 34 -4.33 -10.19 -12.02
N ILE A 35 -4.80 -9.53 -10.96
CA ILE A 35 -4.41 -8.16 -10.58
C ILE A 35 -2.89 -8.04 -10.34
N PRO A 36 -2.23 -8.90 -9.55
CA PRO A 36 -0.78 -8.81 -9.33
C PRO A 36 0.02 -8.83 -10.63
N GLY A 37 -0.32 -9.76 -11.53
CA GLY A 37 0.34 -9.90 -12.83
C GLY A 37 0.13 -8.69 -13.75
N LYS A 38 -1.10 -8.18 -13.83
CA LYS A 38 -1.44 -6.97 -14.59
C LYS A 38 -0.68 -5.75 -14.06
N THR A 39 -0.61 -5.59 -12.73
CA THR A 39 0.11 -4.50 -12.06
C THR A 39 1.61 -4.58 -12.33
N ALA A 40 2.22 -5.77 -12.21
CA ALA A 40 3.63 -5.98 -12.50
C ALA A 40 3.96 -5.68 -13.98
N GLN A 41 3.10 -6.11 -14.90
CA GLN A 41 3.25 -5.82 -16.32
C GLN A 41 3.18 -4.32 -16.62
N LEU A 42 2.22 -3.62 -16.00
CA LEU A 42 2.08 -2.16 -16.11
C LEU A 42 3.34 -1.46 -15.58
N CYS A 43 3.81 -1.86 -14.40
CA CYS A 43 5.01 -1.32 -13.78
C CYS A 43 6.24 -1.43 -14.69
N ARG A 44 6.47 -2.60 -15.29
CA ARG A 44 7.56 -2.82 -16.27
C ARG A 44 7.38 -1.99 -17.53
N ARG A 45 6.19 -1.99 -18.13
CA ARG A 45 5.89 -1.25 -19.36
C ARG A 45 6.15 0.23 -19.18
N GLU A 46 5.72 0.78 -18.05
CA GLU A 46 5.89 2.20 -17.72
C GLU A 46 7.28 2.52 -17.18
N LYS A 47 8.11 1.51 -16.91
CA LYS A 47 9.45 1.66 -16.29
C LYS A 47 9.37 2.44 -14.98
N CYS A 48 8.51 1.99 -14.08
CA CYS A 48 8.35 2.60 -12.77
C CYS A 48 9.58 2.33 -11.91
N ASP A 49 9.97 3.33 -11.12
CA ASP A 49 11.04 3.21 -10.12
C ASP A 49 10.50 2.56 -8.84
N LEU A 50 9.25 2.91 -8.48
CA LEU A 50 8.58 2.41 -7.28
C LEU A 50 7.19 1.87 -7.61
N LEU A 51 6.82 0.78 -6.90
CA LEU A 51 5.46 0.29 -6.76
C LEU A 51 5.05 0.44 -5.29
N LEU A 52 4.00 1.20 -5.02
CA LEU A 52 3.45 1.40 -3.68
C LEU A 52 2.10 0.68 -3.57
N LEU A 53 1.99 -0.22 -2.61
CA LEU A 53 0.78 -0.98 -2.31
C LEU A 53 0.26 -0.56 -0.94
N ALA A 54 -0.81 0.23 -0.92
CA ALA A 54 -1.28 0.95 0.25
C ALA A 54 -2.40 0.22 1.01
N GLY A 55 -2.18 -1.06 1.32
CA GLY A 55 -2.99 -1.86 2.23
C GLY A 55 -4.11 -2.66 1.58
N ASP A 56 -4.68 -3.53 2.38
CA ASP A 56 -5.77 -4.45 2.03
C ASP A 56 -5.50 -5.23 0.73
N ILE A 57 -4.31 -5.84 0.68
CA ILE A 57 -3.90 -6.70 -0.43
C ILE A 57 -4.68 -8.01 -0.40
N PHE A 58 -4.95 -8.52 0.80
CA PHE A 58 -5.76 -9.72 1.01
C PHE A 58 -7.02 -9.41 1.81
N ASP A 59 -8.07 -10.21 1.60
CA ASP A 59 -9.30 -10.17 2.40
C ASP A 59 -9.27 -11.25 3.49
N GLY A 60 -8.44 -11.04 4.51
CA GLY A 60 -8.15 -12.00 5.56
C GLY A 60 -6.98 -12.91 5.24
N GLU A 61 -7.03 -14.19 5.68
CA GLU A 61 -5.96 -15.18 5.47
C GLU A 61 -6.02 -15.73 4.02
N PRO A 62 -4.98 -15.48 3.21
CA PRO A 62 -5.01 -15.89 1.80
C PRO A 62 -4.67 -17.36 1.60
N ALA A 63 -5.12 -17.92 0.48
CA ALA A 63 -4.68 -19.21 0.00
C ALA A 63 -3.17 -19.18 -0.36
N ARG A 64 -2.48 -20.28 -0.12
CA ARG A 64 -1.04 -20.40 -0.44
C ARG A 64 -0.74 -20.08 -1.91
N GLU A 65 -1.60 -20.54 -2.82
CA GLU A 65 -1.47 -20.26 -4.25
C GLU A 65 -1.51 -18.75 -4.56
N THR A 66 -2.41 -18.01 -3.92
CA THR A 66 -2.55 -16.56 -4.08
C THR A 66 -1.28 -15.83 -3.63
N VAL A 67 -0.69 -16.26 -2.50
CA VAL A 67 0.58 -15.72 -2.00
C VAL A 67 1.71 -15.94 -3.01
N GLU A 68 1.83 -17.14 -3.58
CA GLU A 68 2.88 -17.45 -4.56
C GLU A 68 2.68 -16.66 -5.87
N VAL A 69 1.44 -16.47 -6.32
CA VAL A 69 1.13 -15.61 -7.49
C VAL A 69 1.56 -14.17 -7.23
N LEU A 70 1.24 -13.62 -6.04
CA LEU A 70 1.65 -12.29 -5.65
C LEU A 70 3.17 -12.16 -5.62
N LYS A 71 3.88 -13.05 -4.90
CA LYS A 71 5.34 -13.03 -4.77
C LYS A 71 6.02 -13.07 -6.13
N LYS A 72 5.58 -13.96 -7.03
CA LYS A 72 6.09 -14.07 -8.39
C LYS A 72 5.90 -12.75 -9.15
N ALA A 73 4.70 -12.20 -9.15
CA ALA A 73 4.39 -10.95 -9.86
C ALA A 73 5.26 -9.79 -9.35
N LEU A 74 5.40 -9.65 -8.02
CA LEU A 74 6.20 -8.59 -7.42
C LEU A 74 7.70 -8.75 -7.72
N SER A 75 8.24 -9.97 -7.72
CA SER A 75 9.64 -10.22 -8.07
C SER A 75 9.97 -9.82 -9.52
N GLU A 76 8.97 -9.90 -10.40
CA GLU A 76 9.10 -9.62 -11.82
C GLU A 76 8.72 -8.18 -12.21
N CYS A 77 8.25 -7.34 -11.29
CA CYS A 77 7.72 -6.01 -11.64
C CYS A 77 8.78 -4.99 -12.11
N GLY A 78 10.05 -5.24 -11.80
CA GLY A 78 11.18 -4.39 -12.22
C GLY A 78 11.36 -3.09 -11.43
N ALA A 79 10.59 -2.89 -10.35
CA ALA A 79 10.64 -1.74 -9.46
C ALA A 79 10.92 -2.16 -8.02
N ARG A 80 11.31 -1.21 -7.16
CA ARG A 80 11.23 -1.40 -5.71
C ARG A 80 9.79 -1.36 -5.27
N VAL A 81 9.38 -2.33 -4.46
CA VAL A 81 8.00 -2.48 -3.98
C VAL A 81 7.94 -2.17 -2.50
N PHE A 82 6.97 -1.35 -2.11
CA PHE A 82 6.67 -1.03 -0.72
C PHE A 82 5.23 -1.39 -0.42
N ILE A 83 5.02 -2.23 0.58
CA ILE A 83 3.70 -2.71 1.00
C ILE A 83 3.42 -2.24 2.42
N THR A 84 2.24 -1.69 2.62
CA THR A 84 1.67 -1.40 3.92
C THR A 84 0.47 -2.33 4.12
N PRO A 85 0.48 -3.27 5.06
CA PRO A 85 -0.72 -4.03 5.43
C PRO A 85 -1.83 -3.12 5.96
N GLY A 86 -3.07 -3.41 5.57
CA GLY A 86 -4.26 -2.67 5.98
C GLY A 86 -5.03 -3.34 7.13
N ASN A 87 -6.31 -3.00 7.26
CA ASN A 87 -7.15 -3.53 8.34
C ASN A 87 -7.71 -4.92 8.04
N HIS A 88 -7.77 -5.36 6.78
CA HIS A 88 -8.18 -6.71 6.42
C HIS A 88 -7.04 -7.72 6.51
N ASP A 89 -5.79 -7.27 6.37
CA ASP A 89 -4.61 -8.13 6.32
C ASP A 89 -3.49 -7.69 7.29
N PHE A 90 -3.86 -7.21 8.49
CA PHE A 90 -2.93 -6.63 9.46
C PHE A 90 -1.85 -7.59 9.97
N CYS A 91 -0.75 -7.02 10.52
CA CYS A 91 0.43 -7.72 11.02
C CYS A 91 0.20 -8.32 12.42
N ALA A 92 -0.72 -9.28 12.58
CA ALA A 92 -0.85 -10.04 13.82
C ALA A 92 0.29 -11.07 13.94
N PRO A 93 0.63 -11.52 15.16
CA PRO A 93 1.50 -12.67 15.34
C PRO A 93 1.03 -13.86 14.52
N GLY A 94 1.91 -14.46 13.72
CA GLY A 94 1.58 -15.54 12.79
C GLY A 94 0.98 -15.09 11.44
N SER A 95 0.84 -13.77 11.20
CA SER A 95 0.39 -13.30 9.89
C SER A 95 1.43 -13.58 8.81
N LEU A 96 0.97 -13.78 7.58
CA LEU A 96 1.85 -14.00 6.42
C LEU A 96 2.89 -12.88 6.23
N TRP A 97 2.57 -11.65 6.62
CA TRP A 97 3.46 -10.50 6.48
C TRP A 97 4.73 -10.64 7.33
N LEU A 98 4.64 -11.35 8.46
CA LEU A 98 5.74 -11.62 9.38
C LEU A 98 6.43 -12.97 9.10
N GLU A 99 5.69 -13.97 8.61
CA GLU A 99 6.17 -15.35 8.45
C GLU A 99 6.77 -15.62 7.06
N GLU A 100 6.27 -14.93 6.02
CA GLU A 100 6.71 -15.18 4.65
C GLU A 100 8.03 -14.47 4.30
N ARG A 101 8.85 -15.17 3.52
CA ARG A 101 10.00 -14.55 2.89
C ARG A 101 9.59 -13.88 1.59
N TRP A 102 9.60 -12.56 1.59
CA TRP A 102 9.31 -11.74 0.42
C TRP A 102 10.49 -11.63 -0.55
N PRO A 103 10.27 -11.34 -1.85
CA PRO A 103 11.34 -11.06 -2.81
C PRO A 103 12.24 -9.90 -2.37
N GLU A 104 13.51 -9.90 -2.81
CA GLU A 104 14.52 -8.91 -2.39
C GLU A 104 14.16 -7.45 -2.74
N ASN A 105 13.37 -7.25 -3.79
CA ASN A 105 12.89 -5.93 -4.20
C ASN A 105 11.65 -5.47 -3.43
N VAL A 106 11.09 -6.29 -2.51
CA VAL A 106 9.88 -6.02 -1.74
C VAL A 106 10.24 -5.68 -0.30
N HIS A 107 9.77 -4.54 0.17
CA HIS A 107 9.79 -4.16 1.58
C HIS A 107 8.36 -4.08 2.10
N VAL A 108 8.06 -4.83 3.16
CA VAL A 108 6.77 -4.77 3.85
C VAL A 108 6.97 -4.01 5.16
N PHE A 109 6.20 -2.96 5.36
CA PHE A 109 6.15 -2.23 6.62
C PHE A 109 5.32 -3.02 7.62
N THR A 110 5.98 -3.70 8.55
CA THR A 110 5.32 -4.61 9.49
C THR A 110 5.15 -4.04 10.90
N ARG A 111 5.52 -2.78 11.08
CA ARG A 111 5.50 -2.12 12.41
C ARG A 111 4.82 -0.76 12.32
N GLY A 112 4.93 0.03 13.39
CA GLY A 112 4.59 1.44 13.37
C GLY A 112 5.40 2.23 12.35
N LEU A 113 5.18 3.53 12.25
CA LEU A 113 5.76 4.36 11.21
C LEU A 113 7.29 4.27 11.19
N GLU A 114 7.82 3.77 10.10
CA GLU A 114 9.25 3.60 9.83
C GLU A 114 9.64 4.14 8.46
N ALA A 115 10.94 4.21 8.13
CA ALA A 115 11.40 4.78 6.88
C ALA A 115 12.49 3.93 6.22
N VAL A 116 12.44 3.83 4.91
CA VAL A 116 13.47 3.22 4.06
C VAL A 116 14.05 4.27 3.13
N THR A 117 15.37 4.44 3.17
CA THR A 117 16.09 5.33 2.26
C THR A 117 16.56 4.58 1.03
N ILE A 118 16.37 5.18 -0.15
CA ILE A 118 16.78 4.66 -1.46
C ILE A 118 17.76 5.69 -2.07
N PRO A 119 19.05 5.58 -1.75
CA PRO A 119 20.05 6.59 -2.13
C PRO A 119 20.13 6.83 -3.65
N GLU A 120 20.05 5.75 -4.44
CA GLU A 120 20.11 5.78 -5.90
C GLU A 120 18.95 6.58 -6.55
N LEU A 121 17.82 6.69 -5.86
CA LEU A 121 16.66 7.48 -6.30
C LEU A 121 16.57 8.84 -5.59
N ASN A 122 17.47 9.13 -4.65
CA ASN A 122 17.37 10.29 -3.76
C ASN A 122 15.96 10.37 -3.13
N CYS A 123 15.48 9.22 -2.62
CA CYS A 123 14.14 9.02 -2.14
C CYS A 123 14.12 8.39 -0.75
N ARG A 124 13.18 8.81 0.08
CA ARG A 124 12.88 8.20 1.37
C ARG A 124 11.40 7.85 1.43
N VAL A 125 11.11 6.57 1.68
CA VAL A 125 9.74 6.06 1.76
C VAL A 125 9.41 5.74 3.20
N TYR A 126 8.35 6.34 3.70
CA TYR A 126 7.77 6.09 5.01
C TYR A 126 6.57 5.16 4.87
N GLY A 127 6.36 4.30 5.84
CA GLY A 127 5.20 3.42 5.87
C GLY A 127 4.96 2.83 7.24
N ALA A 128 3.79 2.26 7.44
CA ALA A 128 3.40 1.57 8.67
C ALA A 128 2.40 0.47 8.35
N GLY A 129 2.58 -0.72 8.89
CA GLY A 129 1.58 -1.79 8.82
C GLY A 129 0.61 -1.74 10.00
N TYR A 130 -0.65 -2.00 9.73
CA TYR A 130 -1.65 -2.20 10.77
C TYR A 130 -1.24 -3.37 11.67
N GLN A 131 -1.45 -3.21 12.99
CA GLN A 131 -1.16 -4.25 13.99
C GLN A 131 -2.43 -4.95 14.50
N SER A 132 -3.59 -4.39 14.17
CA SER A 132 -4.93 -4.86 14.49
C SER A 132 -5.91 -4.31 13.46
N MET A 133 -7.19 -4.62 13.57
CA MET A 133 -8.22 -4.01 12.69
C MET A 133 -8.25 -2.48 12.77
N ASP A 134 -7.79 -1.91 13.87
CA ASP A 134 -7.77 -0.46 14.09
C ASP A 134 -6.34 0.07 14.03
N SER A 135 -6.19 1.34 13.65
CA SER A 135 -4.91 2.05 13.69
C SER A 135 -5.11 3.50 14.18
N PRO A 136 -4.27 3.98 15.10
CA PRO A 136 -4.31 5.36 15.53
C PRO A 136 -3.89 6.32 14.40
N PRO A 137 -4.08 7.64 14.55
CA PRO A 137 -3.60 8.62 13.58
C PRO A 137 -2.07 8.64 13.52
N LEU A 138 -1.49 8.10 12.45
CA LEU A 138 -0.04 7.92 12.29
C LEU A 138 0.68 9.23 11.90
N LEU A 139 -0.02 10.20 11.34
CA LEU A 139 0.56 11.48 10.94
C LEU A 139 0.40 12.57 12.00
N GLU A 140 -0.11 12.23 13.18
CA GLU A 140 -0.14 13.17 14.30
C GLU A 140 1.28 13.56 14.72
N SER A 141 1.59 14.83 14.63
CA SER A 141 2.96 15.37 14.92
C SER A 141 4.08 14.80 14.02
N PHE A 142 3.76 14.02 12.99
CA PHE A 142 4.76 13.51 12.05
C PHE A 142 5.36 14.64 11.21
N ARG A 143 6.68 14.56 11.04
CA ARG A 143 7.45 15.39 10.10
C ARG A 143 8.45 14.49 9.38
N ALA A 144 8.43 14.55 8.05
CA ALA A 144 9.39 13.81 7.24
C ALA A 144 10.81 14.38 7.44
N GLU A 145 11.70 13.51 7.86
CA GLU A 145 13.11 13.81 8.11
C GLU A 145 13.96 13.47 6.87
N GLY A 146 15.21 13.96 6.88
CA GLY A 146 16.19 13.67 5.84
C GLY A 146 16.29 14.78 4.79
N SER A 147 17.34 14.66 3.97
CA SER A 147 17.67 15.61 2.89
C SER A 147 17.28 15.10 1.51
N GLU A 148 16.64 13.94 1.45
CA GLU A 148 16.25 13.31 0.19
C GLU A 148 15.27 14.21 -0.58
N LYS A 149 15.48 14.27 -1.90
CA LYS A 149 14.63 15.04 -2.79
C LYS A 149 13.17 14.61 -2.76
N TYR A 150 12.95 13.31 -2.66
CA TYR A 150 11.61 12.72 -2.62
C TYR A 150 11.36 12.07 -1.26
N ARG A 151 10.43 12.62 -0.49
CA ARG A 151 9.92 12.06 0.76
C ARG A 151 8.48 11.66 0.55
N ILE A 152 8.23 10.38 0.59
CA ILE A 152 6.97 9.75 0.20
C ILE A 152 6.48 8.95 1.38
N ALA A 153 5.18 8.93 1.62
CA ALA A 153 4.58 7.96 2.53
C ALA A 153 3.60 7.05 1.79
N VAL A 154 3.55 5.78 2.21
CA VAL A 154 2.54 4.81 1.82
C VAL A 154 1.86 4.34 3.10
N LEU A 155 0.55 4.57 3.20
CA LEU A 155 -0.24 4.30 4.39
C LEU A 155 -1.62 3.77 3.99
N HIS A 156 -2.21 2.96 4.85
CA HIS A 156 -3.62 2.62 4.78
C HIS A 156 -4.36 3.50 5.78
N GLY A 157 -5.36 4.29 5.36
CA GLY A 157 -5.99 5.22 6.27
C GLY A 157 -7.10 6.09 5.67
N ASP A 158 -7.88 6.69 6.55
CA ASP A 158 -9.10 7.42 6.23
C ASP A 158 -8.90 8.94 6.21
N PRO A 159 -8.84 9.58 5.03
CA PRO A 159 -8.76 11.03 4.92
C PRO A 159 -10.14 11.71 4.97
N THR A 160 -11.24 10.96 5.14
CA THR A 160 -12.60 11.47 5.05
C THR A 160 -13.22 11.76 6.40
N ARG A 161 -12.82 11.03 7.45
CA ARG A 161 -13.40 11.14 8.80
C ARG A 161 -12.32 11.29 9.86
N LYS A 162 -12.44 12.31 10.69
CA LYS A 162 -11.51 12.59 11.80
C LYS A 162 -11.61 11.59 12.97
N ASP A 163 -12.77 10.99 13.14
CA ASP A 163 -13.12 10.04 14.20
C ASP A 163 -13.08 8.58 13.71
N SER A 164 -12.47 8.34 12.56
CA SER A 164 -12.30 7.00 12.02
C SER A 164 -11.37 6.17 12.89
N PRO A 165 -11.65 4.88 13.15
CA PRO A 165 -10.72 3.98 13.81
C PRO A 165 -9.59 3.51 12.86
N TYR A 166 -9.63 3.89 11.59
CA TYR A 166 -8.74 3.44 10.54
C TYR A 166 -7.72 4.52 10.15
N CYS A 167 -6.75 4.81 11.03
CA CYS A 167 -5.71 5.80 10.78
C CYS A 167 -6.27 7.11 10.18
N PRO A 168 -7.06 7.89 10.93
CA PRO A 168 -7.62 9.13 10.42
C PRO A 168 -6.52 10.12 10.03
N ILE A 169 -6.66 10.72 8.84
CA ILE A 169 -5.67 11.62 8.25
C ILE A 169 -6.33 12.94 7.90
N THR A 170 -5.86 14.03 8.48
CA THR A 170 -6.39 15.37 8.20
C THR A 170 -5.53 16.12 7.18
N ALA A 171 -6.14 17.02 6.43
CA ALA A 171 -5.41 17.90 5.51
C ALA A 171 -4.34 18.75 6.22
N GLN A 172 -4.50 19.06 7.52
CA GLN A 172 -3.50 19.78 8.31
C GLN A 172 -2.27 18.88 8.56
N GLN A 173 -2.46 17.63 8.96
CA GLN A 173 -1.38 16.67 9.14
C GLN A 173 -0.58 16.46 7.84
N VAL A 174 -1.28 16.35 6.70
CA VAL A 174 -0.63 16.24 5.39
C VAL A 174 0.20 17.49 5.06
N ARG A 175 -0.35 18.71 5.26
CA ARG A 175 0.39 19.98 5.06
C ARG A 175 1.67 20.04 5.90
N ASP A 176 1.55 19.62 7.15
CA ASP A 176 2.62 19.72 8.12
C ASP A 176 3.66 18.61 8.00
N SER A 177 3.36 17.53 7.31
CA SER A 177 4.21 16.33 7.19
C SER A 177 5.55 16.55 6.48
N GLY A 178 5.64 17.53 5.58
CA GLY A 178 6.82 17.75 4.74
C GLY A 178 7.04 16.69 3.64
N LEU A 179 6.03 15.86 3.37
CA LEU A 179 6.03 14.89 2.27
C LEU A 179 5.81 15.58 0.93
N GLN A 180 6.27 14.98 -0.15
CA GLN A 180 5.90 15.37 -1.52
C GLN A 180 4.73 14.55 -2.06
N TYR A 181 4.62 13.30 -1.60
CA TYR A 181 3.54 12.39 -2.01
C TYR A 181 3.08 11.53 -0.84
N LEU A 182 1.78 11.37 -0.70
CA LEU A 182 1.14 10.44 0.23
C LEU A 182 0.25 9.49 -0.55
N ALA A 183 0.63 8.22 -0.59
CA ALA A 183 -0.14 7.14 -1.16
C ALA A 183 -1.07 6.55 -0.10
N LEU A 184 -2.37 6.54 -0.36
CA LEU A 184 -3.40 6.01 0.56
C LEU A 184 -4.23 4.91 -0.10
N GLY A 185 -4.60 3.90 0.68
CA GLY A 185 -5.70 2.98 0.48
C GLY A 185 -6.81 3.20 1.51
N HIS A 186 -7.74 2.26 1.63
CA HIS A 186 -8.86 2.18 2.56
C HIS A 186 -10.19 2.74 2.02
N ILE A 187 -10.18 3.87 1.36
CA ILE A 187 -11.42 4.44 0.83
C ILE A 187 -11.56 3.96 -0.61
N HIS A 188 -12.50 3.07 -0.87
CA HIS A 188 -12.76 2.47 -2.20
C HIS A 188 -13.37 3.50 -3.17
N LYS A 189 -12.75 4.68 -3.21
CA LYS A 189 -13.09 5.76 -4.12
C LYS A 189 -11.83 6.52 -4.46
N ALA A 190 -11.38 6.36 -5.70
CA ALA A 190 -10.21 7.09 -6.19
C ALA A 190 -10.40 8.59 -6.08
N GLY A 191 -9.39 9.29 -5.61
CA GLY A 191 -9.43 10.73 -5.44
C GLY A 191 -8.07 11.31 -5.09
N ALA A 192 -7.91 12.60 -5.35
CA ALA A 192 -6.70 13.32 -5.01
C ALA A 192 -7.01 14.65 -4.33
N PHE A 193 -6.14 15.06 -3.42
CA PHE A 193 -6.14 16.42 -2.88
C PHE A 193 -4.70 16.91 -2.65
N HIS A 194 -4.53 18.23 -2.62
CA HIS A 194 -3.26 18.86 -2.31
C HIS A 194 -3.35 19.56 -0.96
N ALA A 195 -2.33 19.39 -0.14
CA ALA A 195 -2.21 20.06 1.14
C ALA A 195 -0.76 20.49 1.39
N GLY A 196 -0.50 21.80 1.43
CA GLY A 196 0.82 22.35 1.72
C GLY A 196 1.94 21.95 0.75
N GLY A 197 1.62 21.66 -0.51
CA GLY A 197 2.58 21.18 -1.53
C GLY A 197 2.68 19.66 -1.62
N THR A 198 2.06 18.92 -0.70
CA THR A 198 1.96 17.45 -0.77
C THR A 198 0.79 17.06 -1.67
N LEU A 199 1.02 16.19 -2.65
CA LEU A 199 -0.02 15.47 -3.36
C LEU A 199 -0.41 14.24 -2.55
N CYS A 200 -1.67 14.16 -2.15
CA CYS A 200 -2.26 12.96 -1.57
C CYS A 200 -3.17 12.29 -2.60
N TRP A 201 -2.99 11.00 -2.80
CA TRP A 201 -3.83 10.20 -3.68
C TRP A 201 -4.38 8.99 -2.93
N VAL A 202 -5.69 8.79 -3.02
CA VAL A 202 -6.37 7.57 -2.58
C VAL A 202 -6.54 6.67 -3.80
N SER A 203 -6.00 5.46 -3.75
CA SER A 203 -6.14 4.44 -4.79
C SER A 203 -7.29 3.47 -4.47
N VAL A 204 -7.68 2.70 -5.45
CA VAL A 204 -8.63 1.58 -5.35
C VAL A 204 -7.97 0.37 -5.95
#